data_d69b7ea973da493213cb00deabd41344
#
_entry.id   d69b7ea973da493213cb00deabd41344
#
_cell.length_a   1.000
_cell.length_b   1.000
_cell.length_c   1.000
_cell.angle_alpha   90.00
_cell.angle_beta   90.00
_cell.angle_gamma   90.00
#
_symmetry.space_group_name_H-M   'P 1'
#
loop_
_entity.id
_entity.type
_entity.pdbx_description
1 polymer ?
#
loop_
_entity_poly.entity_id
_entity_poly.type
_entity_poly.pdbx_seq_one_letter_code
_entity_poly.pdbx_strand_id
1 'polypeptide(L)'
;VDTACNSFVTSVFDKERFLYFIHYGIMFIKGRVPQKHIMRYPQFFATRKIIERLEGGGKGGIIWHTQGSGKTGLAAFSNRVIRDYYAKKNINTRMFFIVDRLDLLTQASTEFRNRGLHVTNCKNKKELAKELNKPLSTNMDSNSIGEICVVNIQKIMEDNKMPEAKNDYNANR
;
A
#
# COMPACT_ATOMS: atom_id res chain seq x y z
N VAL A 1 7.09 40.13 -10.33
CA VAL A 1 6.72 40.06 -8.92
C VAL A 1 6.26 38.64 -8.65
N ASP A 2 7.06 37.87 -7.88
CA ASP A 2 6.67 36.51 -7.47
C ASP A 2 5.57 36.60 -6.41
N THR A 3 4.35 36.40 -6.85
CA THR A 3 3.21 36.22 -5.96
C THR A 3 3.10 34.76 -5.52
N ALA A 4 2.52 34.51 -4.34
CA ALA A 4 2.27 33.14 -3.87
C ALA A 4 1.47 32.31 -4.90
N CYS A 5 0.58 32.96 -5.66
CA CYS A 5 -0.19 32.34 -6.74
C CYS A 5 0.70 31.92 -7.90
N ASN A 6 1.62 32.77 -8.35
CA ASN A 6 2.56 32.45 -9.43
C ASN A 6 3.48 31.29 -9.04
N SER A 7 4.02 31.32 -7.83
CA SER A 7 4.85 30.23 -7.30
C SER A 7 4.10 28.91 -7.25
N PHE A 8 2.84 28.90 -6.82
CA PHE A 8 1.98 27.72 -6.81
C PHE A 8 1.75 27.20 -8.24
N VAL A 9 1.31 28.05 -9.15
CA VAL A 9 1.01 27.70 -10.55
C VAL A 9 2.26 27.14 -11.23
N THR A 10 3.39 27.84 -11.13
CA THR A 10 4.67 27.39 -11.71
C THR A 10 5.11 26.04 -11.14
N SER A 11 4.92 25.83 -9.83
CA SER A 11 5.30 24.58 -9.16
C SER A 11 4.39 23.41 -9.60
N VAL A 12 3.08 23.63 -9.76
CA VAL A 12 2.12 22.57 -10.14
C VAL A 12 2.23 22.22 -11.61
N PHE A 13 2.42 23.22 -12.47
CA PHE A 13 2.51 23.05 -13.92
C PHE A 13 3.94 22.89 -14.44
N ASP A 14 4.92 22.71 -13.56
CA ASP A 14 6.22 22.18 -13.98
C ASP A 14 6.02 20.87 -14.75
N LYS A 15 6.63 20.77 -15.93
CA LYS A 15 6.38 19.68 -16.88
C LYS A 15 6.54 18.29 -16.27
N GLU A 16 7.61 18.06 -15.51
CA GLU A 16 7.89 16.75 -14.92
C GLU A 16 6.91 16.43 -13.79
N ARG A 17 6.61 17.42 -12.94
CA ARG A 17 5.65 17.25 -11.84
C ARG A 17 4.25 17.03 -12.37
N PHE A 18 3.84 17.77 -13.38
CA PHE A 18 2.52 17.66 -13.98
C PHE A 18 2.32 16.31 -14.67
N LEU A 19 3.29 15.83 -15.44
CA LEU A 19 3.27 14.51 -16.06
C LEU A 19 3.24 13.39 -15.01
N TYR A 20 4.06 13.50 -13.98
CA TYR A 20 4.04 12.56 -12.85
C TYR A 20 2.68 12.53 -12.16
N PHE A 21 2.10 13.71 -11.94
CA PHE A 21 0.81 13.86 -11.29
C PHE A 21 -0.33 13.25 -12.12
N ILE A 22 -0.38 13.51 -13.43
CA ILE A 22 -1.38 12.90 -14.32
C ILE A 22 -1.20 11.37 -14.34
N HIS A 23 0.02 10.90 -14.43
CA HIS A 23 0.30 9.47 -14.56
C HIS A 23 0.01 8.68 -13.27
N TYR A 24 0.40 9.20 -12.12
CA TYR A 24 0.31 8.48 -10.84
C TYR A 24 -0.71 9.07 -9.85
N GLY A 25 -0.97 10.36 -9.94
CA GLY A 25 -1.69 11.12 -8.92
C GLY A 25 -3.21 11.08 -9.02
N ILE A 26 -3.78 10.37 -9.98
CA ILE A 26 -5.22 10.30 -10.22
C ILE A 26 -5.69 8.85 -10.09
N MET A 27 -6.68 8.61 -9.24
CA MET A 27 -7.39 7.34 -9.10
C MET A 27 -8.89 7.56 -9.12
N PHE A 28 -9.62 6.60 -9.66
CA PHE A 28 -11.07 6.60 -9.62
C PHE A 28 -11.56 5.62 -8.56
N ILE A 29 -12.39 6.09 -7.65
CA ILE A 29 -13.04 5.26 -6.62
C ILE A 29 -14.36 4.78 -7.17
N LYS A 30 -14.57 3.47 -7.13
CA LYS A 30 -15.83 2.83 -7.48
C LYS A 30 -16.87 3.12 -6.39
N GLY A 31 -18.05 3.56 -6.80
CA GLY A 31 -19.20 3.85 -5.95
C GLY A 31 -20.46 4.01 -6.82
N ARG A 32 -21.59 4.42 -6.25
CA ARG A 32 -22.80 4.76 -7.03
C ARG A 32 -22.49 5.80 -8.10
N VAL A 33 -21.65 6.78 -7.74
CA VAL A 33 -21.08 7.76 -8.66
C VAL A 33 -19.57 7.62 -8.55
N PRO A 34 -18.84 7.36 -9.66
CA PRO A 34 -17.40 7.30 -9.64
C PRO A 34 -16.82 8.63 -9.16
N GLN A 35 -15.95 8.58 -8.14
CA GLN A 35 -15.28 9.75 -7.61
C GLN A 35 -13.83 9.77 -8.06
N LYS A 36 -13.39 10.93 -8.54
CA LYS A 36 -11.97 11.16 -8.84
C LYS A 36 -11.23 11.52 -7.56
N HIS A 37 -10.29 10.68 -7.17
CA HIS A 37 -9.36 10.96 -6.09
C HIS A 37 -8.03 11.46 -6.65
N ILE A 38 -7.60 12.58 -6.14
CA ILE A 38 -6.36 13.24 -6.52
C ILE A 38 -5.38 13.10 -5.37
N MET A 39 -4.14 12.79 -5.71
CA MET A 39 -3.03 12.71 -4.75
C MET A 39 -2.85 14.06 -4.04
N ARG A 40 -2.86 14.04 -2.72
CA ARG A 40 -2.61 15.24 -1.91
C ARG A 40 -1.12 15.58 -1.92
N TYR A 41 -0.79 16.84 -1.71
CA TYR A 41 0.58 17.35 -1.63
C TYR A 41 1.54 16.46 -0.80
N PRO A 42 1.23 16.06 0.46
CA PRO A 42 2.13 15.20 1.21
C PRO A 42 2.33 13.82 0.58
N GLN A 43 1.29 13.26 -0.06
CA GLN A 43 1.36 11.97 -0.75
C GLN A 43 2.24 12.05 -1.99
N PHE A 44 2.15 13.15 -2.75
CA PHE A 44 2.96 13.40 -3.93
C PHE A 44 4.47 13.38 -3.58
N PHE A 45 4.86 14.14 -2.57
CA PHE A 45 6.26 14.17 -2.17
C PHE A 45 6.73 12.86 -1.54
N ALA A 46 5.86 12.18 -0.78
CA ALA A 46 6.18 10.88 -0.23
C ALA A 46 6.44 9.83 -1.32
N THR A 47 5.60 9.77 -2.36
CA THR A 47 5.80 8.82 -3.47
C THR A 47 7.09 9.10 -4.26
N ARG A 48 7.41 10.36 -4.49
CA ARG A 48 8.69 10.75 -5.12
C ARG A 48 9.89 10.36 -4.26
N LYS A 49 9.83 10.62 -2.96
CA LYS A 49 10.90 10.24 -2.02
C LYS A 49 11.08 8.73 -1.88
N ILE A 50 10.01 7.95 -2.02
CA ILE A 50 10.11 6.49 -2.10
C ILE A 50 10.97 6.08 -3.31
N ILE A 51 10.69 6.61 -4.49
CA ILE A 51 11.45 6.27 -5.70
C ILE A 51 12.89 6.74 -5.60
N GLU A 52 13.13 7.98 -5.20
CA GLU A 52 14.47 8.51 -4.96
C GLU A 52 15.29 7.62 -3.99
N ARG A 53 14.64 7.12 -2.92
CA ARG A 53 15.27 6.19 -1.98
C ARG A 53 15.60 4.83 -2.61
N LEU A 54 14.72 4.30 -3.46
CA LEU A 54 14.95 3.04 -4.17
C LEU A 54 16.06 3.19 -5.23
N GLU A 55 16.12 4.31 -5.94
CA GLU A 55 17.18 4.63 -6.90
C GLU A 55 18.54 4.73 -6.22
N GLY A 56 18.58 5.30 -5.01
CA GLY A 56 19.78 5.36 -4.18
C GLY A 56 20.15 4.04 -3.50
N GLY A 57 19.52 2.91 -3.85
CA GLY A 57 19.81 1.58 -3.29
C GLY A 57 19.25 1.34 -1.89
N GLY A 58 18.42 2.24 -1.36
CA GLY A 58 17.80 2.09 -0.06
C GLY A 58 16.74 0.99 -0.03
N LYS A 59 16.80 0.10 0.98
CA LYS A 59 15.88 -1.03 1.13
C LYS A 59 14.66 -0.73 2.00
N GLY A 60 14.62 0.43 2.65
CA GLY A 60 13.53 0.80 3.54
C GLY A 60 13.59 2.26 3.94
N GLY A 61 12.57 2.71 4.68
CA GLY A 61 12.45 4.08 5.16
C GLY A 61 11.24 4.26 6.07
N ILE A 62 11.14 5.45 6.65
CA ILE A 62 10.02 5.87 7.49
C ILE A 62 9.35 7.06 6.81
N ILE A 63 8.02 6.97 6.67
CA ILE A 63 7.21 8.08 6.21
C ILE A 63 6.41 8.60 7.40
N TRP A 64 6.75 9.79 7.84
CA TRP A 64 6.06 10.43 8.96
C TRP A 64 4.92 11.33 8.46
N HIS A 65 3.71 10.87 8.66
CA HIS A 65 2.50 11.62 8.29
C HIS A 65 1.55 11.74 9.49
N THR A 66 0.90 12.88 9.63
CA THR A 66 -0.13 13.11 10.66
C THR A 66 -1.33 12.18 10.49
N GLN A 67 -2.12 12.04 11.54
CA GLN A 67 -3.41 11.36 11.47
C GLN A 67 -4.33 12.10 10.47
N GLY A 68 -5.13 11.38 9.71
CA GLY A 68 -6.03 11.97 8.71
C GLY A 68 -5.35 12.44 7.40
N SER A 69 -4.04 12.30 7.25
CA SER A 69 -3.31 12.68 6.02
C SER A 69 -3.57 11.77 4.81
N GLY A 70 -4.36 10.69 4.98
CA GLY A 70 -4.67 9.75 3.92
C GLY A 70 -3.58 8.69 3.68
N LYS A 71 -3.03 8.10 4.75
CA LYS A 71 -1.99 7.06 4.68
C LYS A 71 -2.40 5.85 3.83
N THR A 72 -3.66 5.40 3.91
CA THR A 72 -4.17 4.31 3.08
C THR A 72 -4.18 4.69 1.60
N GLY A 73 -4.56 5.92 1.27
CA GLY A 73 -4.45 6.46 -0.09
C GLY A 73 -3.00 6.52 -0.56
N LEU A 74 -2.08 6.96 0.31
CA LEU A 74 -0.64 6.95 0.01
C LEU A 74 -0.16 5.54 -0.32
N ALA A 75 -0.57 4.51 0.44
CA ALA A 75 -0.20 3.12 0.16
C ALA A 75 -0.68 2.66 -1.23
N ALA A 76 -1.90 3.04 -1.63
CA ALA A 76 -2.43 2.73 -2.96
C ALA A 76 -1.63 3.42 -4.08
N PHE A 77 -1.31 4.70 -3.93
CA PHE A 77 -0.45 5.43 -4.88
C PHE A 77 0.96 4.86 -4.92
N SER A 78 1.54 4.55 -3.76
CA SER A 78 2.88 3.94 -3.65
C SER A 78 2.95 2.59 -4.33
N ASN A 79 1.91 1.74 -4.21
CA ASN A 79 1.83 0.47 -4.91
C ASN A 79 1.96 0.67 -6.43
N ARG A 80 1.22 1.63 -7.01
CA ARG A 80 1.28 1.93 -8.44
C ARG A 80 2.68 2.40 -8.86
N VAL A 81 3.26 3.33 -8.12
CA VAL A 81 4.57 3.92 -8.44
C VAL A 81 5.71 2.91 -8.30
N ILE A 82 5.72 2.14 -7.21
CA ILE A 82 6.75 1.10 -6.96
C ILE A 82 6.65 0.00 -8.00
N ARG A 83 5.45 -0.44 -8.34
CA ARG A 83 5.24 -1.46 -9.36
C ARG A 83 5.76 -1.01 -10.71
N ASP A 84 5.45 0.22 -11.15
CA ASP A 84 5.95 0.76 -12.41
C ASP A 84 7.49 0.90 -12.42
N TYR A 85 8.06 1.35 -11.31
CA TYR A 85 9.51 1.44 -11.16
C TYR A 85 10.22 0.10 -11.35
N TYR A 86 9.70 -0.96 -10.73
CA TYR A 86 10.29 -2.30 -10.86
C TYR A 86 9.91 -2.99 -12.18
N ALA A 87 8.73 -2.71 -12.73
CA ALA A 87 8.34 -3.22 -14.04
C ALA A 87 9.30 -2.76 -15.16
N LYS A 88 9.77 -1.52 -15.11
CA LYS A 88 10.82 -1.00 -16.02
C LYS A 88 12.15 -1.74 -15.90
N LYS A 89 12.36 -2.47 -14.81
CA LYS A 89 13.53 -3.32 -14.57
C LYS A 89 13.23 -4.81 -14.78
N ASN A 90 12.07 -5.15 -15.36
CA ASN A 90 11.58 -6.52 -15.54
C ASN A 90 11.44 -7.30 -14.22
N ILE A 91 11.10 -6.61 -13.13
CA ILE A 91 10.91 -7.20 -11.80
C ILE A 91 9.44 -7.08 -11.43
N ASN A 92 8.80 -8.22 -11.15
CA ASN A 92 7.44 -8.26 -10.61
C ASN A 92 7.47 -8.00 -9.11
N THR A 93 6.52 -7.19 -8.63
CA THR A 93 6.41 -6.83 -7.22
C THR A 93 5.08 -7.28 -6.63
N ARG A 94 5.10 -7.63 -5.35
CA ARG A 94 3.91 -7.86 -4.53
C ARG A 94 3.97 -6.97 -3.31
N MET A 95 2.89 -6.28 -3.01
CA MET A 95 2.81 -5.41 -1.86
C MET A 95 2.07 -6.08 -0.71
N PHE A 96 2.67 -6.06 0.48
CA PHE A 96 2.03 -6.46 1.72
C PHE A 96 1.76 -5.21 2.56
N PHE A 97 0.50 -5.01 2.91
CA PHE A 97 0.06 -3.92 3.78
C PHE A 97 -0.25 -4.51 5.16
N ILE A 98 0.64 -4.24 6.12
CA ILE A 98 0.57 -4.85 7.45
C ILE A 98 -0.08 -3.86 8.41
N VAL A 99 -1.11 -4.31 9.12
CA VAL A 99 -1.81 -3.55 10.15
C VAL A 99 -1.84 -4.31 11.47
N ASP A 100 -1.96 -3.57 12.56
CA ASP A 100 -2.00 -4.13 13.92
C ASP A 100 -3.43 -4.45 14.39
N ARG A 101 -4.45 -3.75 13.85
CA ARG A 101 -5.84 -3.87 14.30
C ARG A 101 -6.74 -4.44 13.22
N LEU A 102 -7.73 -5.23 13.63
CA LEU A 102 -8.68 -5.90 12.72
C LEU A 102 -9.62 -4.95 12.00
N ASP A 103 -10.07 -3.90 12.67
CA ASP A 103 -10.89 -2.86 12.06
C ASP A 103 -10.14 -2.15 10.93
N LEU A 104 -8.83 -1.89 11.12
CA LEU A 104 -7.97 -1.32 10.08
C LEU A 104 -7.78 -2.25 8.88
N LEU A 105 -7.74 -3.58 9.11
CA LEU A 105 -7.66 -4.55 8.01
C LEU A 105 -8.90 -4.46 7.12
N THR A 106 -10.09 -4.45 7.71
CA THR A 106 -11.34 -4.36 6.96
C THR A 106 -11.47 -3.04 6.22
N GLN A 107 -11.16 -1.92 6.91
CA GLN A 107 -11.18 -0.60 6.33
C GLN A 107 -10.19 -0.48 5.17
N ALA A 108 -8.93 -0.87 5.36
CA ALA A 108 -7.91 -0.78 4.32
C ALA A 108 -8.26 -1.65 3.11
N SER A 109 -8.77 -2.87 3.34
CA SER A 109 -9.19 -3.77 2.27
C SER A 109 -10.31 -3.17 1.41
N THR A 110 -11.31 -2.56 2.05
CA THR A 110 -12.40 -1.88 1.35
C THR A 110 -11.90 -0.67 0.56
N GLU A 111 -11.05 0.14 1.18
CA GLU A 111 -10.44 1.31 0.56
C GLU A 111 -9.60 0.95 -0.68
N PHE A 112 -8.83 -0.14 -0.63
CA PHE A 112 -8.03 -0.60 -1.77
C PHE A 112 -8.90 -1.17 -2.89
N ARG A 113 -9.93 -1.97 -2.57
CA ARG A 113 -10.88 -2.49 -3.57
C ARG A 113 -11.62 -1.37 -4.28
N ASN A 114 -12.07 -0.36 -3.54
CA ASN A 114 -12.76 0.80 -4.11
C ASN A 114 -11.87 1.60 -5.07
N ARG A 115 -10.55 1.55 -4.87
CA ARG A 115 -9.55 2.14 -5.79
C ARG A 115 -9.15 1.20 -6.94
N GLY A 116 -9.82 0.06 -7.06
CA GLY A 116 -9.60 -0.89 -8.14
C GLY A 116 -8.42 -1.84 -7.91
N LEU A 117 -7.81 -1.88 -6.72
CA LEU A 117 -6.76 -2.84 -6.41
C LEU A 117 -7.36 -4.23 -6.15
N HIS A 118 -6.68 -5.27 -6.61
CA HIS A 118 -7.00 -6.63 -6.23
C HIS A 118 -6.46 -6.91 -4.82
N VAL A 119 -7.36 -7.19 -3.88
CA VAL A 119 -7.01 -7.32 -2.46
C VAL A 119 -7.18 -8.74 -1.97
N THR A 120 -6.08 -9.32 -1.50
CA THR A 120 -6.04 -10.59 -0.77
C THR A 120 -5.88 -10.31 0.72
N ASN A 121 -6.74 -10.90 1.56
CA ASN A 121 -6.63 -10.76 3.01
C ASN A 121 -6.00 -12.03 3.59
N CYS A 122 -4.86 -11.89 4.27
CA CYS A 122 -4.26 -12.99 5.01
C CYS A 122 -4.75 -12.97 6.46
N LYS A 123 -5.51 -14.00 6.83
CA LYS A 123 -6.16 -14.10 8.15
C LYS A 123 -5.29 -14.84 9.19
N ASN A 124 -4.32 -15.60 8.74
CA ASN A 124 -3.45 -16.42 9.58
C ASN A 124 -2.06 -16.61 8.95
N LYS A 125 -1.15 -17.19 9.71
CA LYS A 125 0.23 -17.44 9.29
C LYS A 125 0.33 -18.38 8.07
N LYS A 126 -0.57 -19.37 7.97
CA LYS A 126 -0.56 -20.33 6.86
C LYS A 126 -0.92 -19.65 5.55
N GLU A 127 -1.93 -18.77 5.57
CA GLU A 127 -2.33 -17.99 4.39
C GLU A 127 -1.22 -17.01 3.98
N LEU A 128 -0.58 -16.34 4.95
CA LEU A 128 0.56 -15.46 4.66
C LEU A 128 1.71 -16.23 4.02
N ALA A 129 2.08 -17.41 4.58
CA ALA A 129 3.13 -18.24 4.01
C ALA A 129 2.80 -18.71 2.60
N LYS A 130 1.54 -19.07 2.33
CA LYS A 130 1.06 -19.43 0.99
C LYS A 130 1.22 -18.25 0.02
N GLU A 131 0.81 -17.06 0.42
CA GLU A 131 0.94 -15.85 -0.43
C GLU A 131 2.40 -15.44 -0.65
N LEU A 132 3.28 -15.61 0.35
CA LEU A 132 4.71 -15.33 0.20
C LEU A 132 5.38 -16.29 -0.79
N ASN A 133 5.00 -17.58 -0.77
CA ASN A 133 5.56 -18.63 -1.64
C ASN A 133 4.88 -18.73 -3.01
N LYS A 134 3.78 -18.03 -3.22
CA LYS A 134 3.08 -18.01 -4.51
C LYS A 134 3.98 -17.40 -5.58
N PRO A 135 4.20 -18.06 -6.72
CA PRO A 135 4.99 -17.49 -7.79
C PRO A 135 4.39 -16.16 -8.24
N LEU A 136 5.24 -15.20 -8.52
CA LEU A 136 4.79 -13.94 -9.14
C LEU A 136 4.36 -14.26 -10.56
N SER A 137 3.12 -13.96 -10.91
CA SER A 137 2.62 -14.16 -12.27
C SER A 137 3.45 -13.35 -13.26
N THR A 138 3.91 -14.00 -14.31
CA THR A 138 4.74 -13.39 -15.38
C THR A 138 3.92 -12.48 -16.31
N ASN A 139 2.60 -12.48 -16.19
CA ASN A 139 1.74 -11.66 -17.03
C ASN A 139 1.82 -10.20 -16.59
N MET A 140 2.75 -9.49 -17.21
CA MET A 140 2.81 -8.02 -17.18
C MET A 140 1.71 -7.44 -18.09
N ASP A 141 0.45 -7.78 -17.85
CA ASP A 141 -0.61 -7.01 -18.45
C ASP A 141 -0.54 -5.62 -17.86
N SER A 142 -0.19 -4.64 -18.68
CA SER A 142 -0.14 -3.21 -18.35
C SER A 142 -1.46 -2.70 -17.77
N ASN A 143 -2.54 -3.44 -17.94
CA ASN A 143 -3.86 -3.23 -17.38
C ASN A 143 -4.11 -3.99 -16.07
N SER A 144 -3.19 -4.81 -15.58
CA SER A 144 -3.39 -5.50 -14.31
C SER A 144 -3.34 -4.46 -13.18
N ILE A 145 -4.50 -4.20 -12.63
CA ILE A 145 -4.69 -3.43 -11.41
C ILE A 145 -3.84 -4.10 -10.32
N GLY A 146 -2.96 -3.34 -9.67
CA GLY A 146 -1.98 -3.88 -8.73
C GLY A 146 -2.61 -4.76 -7.66
N GLU A 147 -1.92 -5.85 -7.33
CA GLU A 147 -2.29 -6.74 -6.23
C GLU A 147 -1.72 -6.21 -4.91
N ILE A 148 -2.50 -6.27 -3.84
CA ILE A 148 -2.08 -5.92 -2.49
C ILE A 148 -2.60 -6.97 -1.50
N CYS A 149 -1.72 -7.50 -0.68
CA CYS A 149 -2.08 -8.43 0.39
C CYS A 149 -2.17 -7.65 1.71
N VAL A 150 -3.34 -7.68 2.34
CA VAL A 150 -3.57 -7.02 3.64
C VAL A 150 -3.47 -8.05 4.76
N VAL A 151 -2.63 -7.75 5.75
CA VAL A 151 -2.22 -8.68 6.80
C VAL A 151 -2.44 -8.06 8.17
N ASN A 152 -3.06 -8.80 9.09
CA ASN A 152 -3.12 -8.41 10.50
C ASN A 152 -2.00 -9.10 11.28
N ILE A 153 -1.09 -8.30 11.88
CA ILE A 153 0.08 -8.85 12.56
C ILE A 153 -0.28 -9.55 13.86
N GLN A 154 -1.31 -9.12 14.59
CA GLN A 154 -1.72 -9.74 15.85
C GLN A 154 -2.16 -11.19 15.63
N LYS A 155 -2.98 -11.45 14.60
CA LYS A 155 -3.42 -12.81 14.26
C LYS A 155 -2.26 -13.74 13.89
N ILE A 156 -1.23 -13.21 13.26
CA ILE A 156 -0.03 -13.97 12.90
C ILE A 156 0.80 -14.30 14.16
N MET A 157 0.82 -13.40 15.14
CA MET A 157 1.52 -13.61 16.41
C MET A 157 0.76 -14.55 17.35
N GLU A 158 -0.56 -14.52 17.36
CA GLU A 158 -1.42 -15.40 18.16
C GLU A 158 -1.23 -16.88 17.78
N ASP A 159 -1.05 -17.18 16.48
CA ASP A 159 -0.75 -18.53 15.99
C ASP A 159 0.59 -19.10 16.51
N ASN A 160 1.44 -18.30 17.16
CA ASN A 160 2.69 -18.71 17.78
C ASN A 160 2.58 -18.98 19.29
N LYS A 161 1.44 -18.69 19.93
CA LYS A 161 1.21 -19.13 21.30
C LYS A 161 1.01 -20.64 21.27
N MET A 162 1.96 -21.39 21.84
CA MET A 162 1.77 -22.81 22.15
C MET A 162 0.47 -22.94 22.95
N PRO A 163 -0.36 -23.98 22.69
CA PRO A 163 -1.48 -24.26 23.55
C PRO A 163 -0.91 -24.36 24.95
N GLU A 164 -1.40 -23.52 25.88
CA GLU A 164 -1.08 -23.68 27.31
C GLU A 164 -1.39 -25.11 27.65
N ALA A 165 -0.39 -25.87 28.12
CA ALA A 165 -0.58 -27.18 28.64
C ALA A 165 -1.65 -27.06 29.75
N LYS A 166 -2.82 -27.63 29.50
CA LYS A 166 -3.82 -27.82 30.57
C LYS A 166 -3.14 -28.61 31.65
N ASN A 167 -2.70 -27.92 32.68
CA ASN A 167 -2.30 -28.57 33.92
C ASN A 167 -3.56 -29.17 34.55
N ASP A 168 -3.88 -30.41 34.20
CA ASP A 168 -4.82 -31.23 34.94
C ASP A 168 -4.20 -31.59 36.29
N TYR A 169 -4.11 -30.62 37.18
CA TYR A 169 -3.80 -30.85 38.60
C TYR A 169 -5.10 -31.09 39.39
N ASN A 170 -5.98 -31.98 38.98
CA ASN A 170 -7.10 -32.45 39.82
C ASN A 170 -7.56 -33.86 39.43
N ALA A 171 -6.65 -34.81 39.46
CA ALA A 171 -7.02 -36.20 39.49
C ALA A 171 -6.22 -36.87 40.61
N ASN A 172 -6.65 -36.66 41.84
CA ASN A 172 -6.48 -37.57 42.99
C ASN A 172 -6.82 -36.86 44.30
N ARG A 173 -8.10 -36.89 44.64
CA ARG A 173 -8.58 -36.95 46.01
C ARG A 173 -9.90 -37.71 46.06
#